data_a954fef6db80d5e762d309b62260151e
#
_entry.id   a954fef6db80d5e762d309b62260151e
#
_cell.length_a   1.000
_cell.length_b   1.000
_cell.length_c   1.000
_cell.angle_alpha   90.00
_cell.angle_beta   90.00
_cell.angle_gamma   90.00
#
_symmetry.space_group_name_H-M   'P 1'
#
loop_
_entity.id
_entity.type
_entity.pdbx_description
1 polymer ?
#
loop_
_entity_poly.entity_id
_entity_poly.type
_entity_poly.pdbx_seq_one_letter_code
_entity_poly.pdbx_strand_id
1 'polypeptide(L)'
;NPSEIPEFEYATSAIHETPWFSAGQSEVDKLALKLRTEVQGMSSTETVLVQYATNYTESYTTAGSAITSNGTDIYTFGSSAGTAFRAIKFRLTLARNTATTTGLEKFDSPDVVSLTLEWRKKLPAKWGHTVEVDLNNEYKGKSPKELRSNLISSIESTTLVEFTFRDDSGGTRNYYVDVVSASG
;
A
#
# COMPACT_ATOMS: atom_id res chain seq x y z
N ASN A 1 10.61 6.89 39.89
CA ASN A 1 10.68 5.44 39.58
C ASN A 1 9.36 4.80 40.02
N PRO A 2 8.62 4.11 39.10
CA PRO A 2 7.35 3.43 39.45
C PRO A 2 7.46 2.48 40.63
N SER A 3 8.61 1.82 40.79
CA SER A 3 8.84 0.87 41.90
C SER A 3 8.91 1.53 43.29
N GLU A 4 9.00 2.84 43.37
CA GLU A 4 9.04 3.61 44.66
C GLU A 4 7.63 3.99 45.11
N ILE A 5 6.62 3.78 44.29
CA ILE A 5 5.21 4.05 44.62
C ILE A 5 4.50 2.73 44.85
N PRO A 6 4.20 2.34 46.11
CA PRO A 6 3.69 0.99 46.43
C PRO A 6 2.39 0.61 45.69
N GLU A 7 1.58 1.58 45.33
CA GLU A 7 0.29 1.36 44.65
C GLU A 7 0.37 1.50 43.13
N PHE A 8 1.55 1.84 42.57
CA PHE A 8 1.72 1.98 41.15
C PHE A 8 1.77 0.59 40.46
N GLU A 9 1.04 0.46 39.39
CA GLU A 9 1.17 -0.64 38.46
C GLU A 9 0.77 -0.17 37.06
N TYR A 10 1.38 -0.75 36.04
CA TYR A 10 0.94 -0.52 34.67
C TYR A 10 -0.43 -1.16 34.43
N ALA A 11 -1.21 -0.60 33.53
CA ALA A 11 -2.44 -1.21 33.05
C ALA A 11 -2.14 -2.62 32.48
N THR A 12 -3.06 -3.55 32.66
CA THR A 12 -2.90 -4.93 32.16
C THR A 12 -2.84 -4.98 30.64
N SER A 13 -3.44 -3.99 29.98
CA SER A 13 -3.41 -3.84 28.52
C SER A 13 -3.55 -2.36 28.15
N ALA A 14 -2.89 -1.98 27.07
CA ALA A 14 -2.99 -0.65 26.47
C ALA A 14 -3.08 -0.78 24.96
N ILE A 15 -3.81 0.12 24.32
CA ILE A 15 -3.95 0.19 22.87
C ILE A 15 -3.37 1.52 22.39
N HIS A 16 -2.49 1.43 21.39
CA HIS A 16 -1.97 2.58 20.67
C HIS A 16 -2.35 2.48 19.20
N GLU A 17 -2.90 3.54 18.64
CA GLU A 17 -3.22 3.63 17.21
C GLU A 17 -2.38 4.73 16.55
N THR A 18 -1.77 4.40 15.42
CA THR A 18 -1.08 5.41 14.61
C THR A 18 -2.10 6.26 13.84
N PRO A 19 -1.73 7.47 13.42
CA PRO A 19 -2.51 8.17 12.41
C PRO A 19 -2.57 7.38 11.09
N TRP A 20 -3.52 7.74 10.21
CA TRP A 20 -3.58 7.23 8.86
C TRP A 20 -2.37 7.71 8.04
N PHE A 21 -1.63 6.77 7.48
CA PHE A 21 -0.49 7.02 6.61
C PHE A 21 -0.89 6.87 5.14
N SER A 22 -0.83 7.95 4.38
CA SER A 22 -1.12 7.98 2.93
C SER A 22 0.09 8.37 2.07
N ALA A 23 1.25 8.61 2.70
CA ALA A 23 2.45 9.14 2.04
C ALA A 23 2.18 10.45 1.26
N GLY A 24 1.24 11.28 1.71
CA GLY A 24 0.82 12.50 1.02
C GLY A 24 0.07 12.28 -0.31
N GLN A 25 -0.33 11.04 -0.61
CA GLN A 25 -0.97 10.65 -1.87
C GLN A 25 -2.15 9.72 -1.60
N SER A 26 -3.25 10.27 -1.05
CA SER A 26 -4.44 9.50 -0.66
C SER A 26 -5.17 8.83 -1.84
N GLU A 27 -5.06 9.41 -3.03
CA GLU A 27 -5.71 8.92 -4.25
C GLU A 27 -4.92 7.83 -4.99
N VAL A 28 -3.67 7.59 -4.58
CA VAL A 28 -2.78 6.66 -5.26
C VAL A 28 -2.73 5.33 -4.56
N ASP A 29 -2.98 4.25 -5.29
CA ASP A 29 -2.82 2.89 -4.80
C ASP A 29 -1.35 2.58 -4.52
N LYS A 30 -1.10 1.95 -3.39
CA LYS A 30 0.19 1.52 -2.88
C LYS A 30 0.13 0.05 -2.51
N LEU A 31 1.28 -0.58 -2.40
CA LEU A 31 1.44 -1.94 -1.88
C LEU A 31 2.27 -1.88 -0.61
N ALA A 32 1.70 -2.29 0.51
CA ALA A 32 2.44 -2.61 1.71
C ALA A 32 3.16 -3.94 1.49
N LEU A 33 4.47 -3.98 1.73
CA LEU A 33 5.31 -5.16 1.49
C LEU A 33 5.70 -5.82 2.81
N LYS A 34 6.28 -5.05 3.72
CA LYS A 34 6.73 -5.53 5.03
C LYS A 34 6.45 -4.52 6.12
N LEU A 35 6.19 -5.01 7.29
CA LEU A 35 6.15 -4.23 8.52
C LEU A 35 7.22 -4.77 9.46
N ARG A 36 8.13 -3.91 9.90
CA ARG A 36 9.15 -4.21 10.92
C ARG A 36 8.72 -3.56 12.22
N THR A 37 8.64 -4.34 13.26
CA THR A 37 8.32 -3.87 14.60
C THR A 37 9.48 -4.21 15.51
N GLU A 38 10.12 -3.21 16.09
CA GLU A 38 11.19 -3.39 17.07
C GLU A 38 10.63 -3.21 18.47
N VAL A 39 10.85 -4.20 19.31
CA VAL A 39 10.35 -4.23 20.69
C VAL A 39 11.48 -4.49 21.66
N GLN A 40 11.38 -3.90 22.85
CA GLN A 40 12.31 -4.05 23.97
C GLN A 40 11.51 -4.17 25.28
N GLY A 41 12.22 -4.46 26.37
CA GLY A 41 11.59 -4.58 27.68
C GLY A 41 10.65 -5.78 27.82
N MET A 42 10.74 -6.76 26.91
CA MET A 42 9.91 -7.96 26.90
C MET A 42 10.46 -9.00 27.85
N SER A 43 9.62 -9.53 28.71
CA SER A 43 9.84 -10.79 29.39
C SER A 43 8.96 -11.88 28.75
N SER A 44 8.94 -13.08 29.33
CA SER A 44 8.19 -14.21 28.75
C SER A 44 6.66 -14.04 28.76
N THR A 45 6.16 -12.98 29.30
CA THR A 45 4.73 -12.79 29.62
C THR A 45 4.13 -11.52 29.06
N GLU A 46 4.96 -10.56 28.64
CA GLU A 46 4.51 -9.38 27.90
C GLU A 46 4.32 -9.72 26.43
N THR A 47 3.31 -9.11 25.83
CA THR A 47 3.03 -9.32 24.41
C THR A 47 2.71 -8.02 23.71
N VAL A 48 3.09 -7.95 22.43
CA VAL A 48 2.68 -6.87 21.51
C VAL A 48 1.98 -7.49 20.33
N LEU A 49 0.67 -7.23 20.20
CA LEU A 49 -0.09 -7.64 19.02
C LEU A 49 -0.21 -6.47 18.04
N VAL A 50 0.21 -6.69 16.81
CA VAL A 50 0.13 -5.70 15.75
C VAL A 50 -1.03 -6.02 14.81
N GLN A 51 -1.88 -5.03 14.59
CA GLN A 51 -2.99 -5.08 13.65
C GLN A 51 -2.91 -3.89 12.69
N TYR A 52 -3.53 -4.01 11.53
CA TYR A 52 -3.62 -2.92 10.57
C TYR A 52 -5.02 -2.80 9.98
N ALA A 53 -5.37 -1.58 9.58
CA ALA A 53 -6.55 -1.26 8.81
C ALA A 53 -6.15 -0.47 7.56
N THR A 54 -6.91 -0.59 6.47
CA THR A 54 -6.63 0.06 5.19
C THR A 54 -7.82 0.89 4.73
N ASN A 55 -7.54 1.91 3.90
CA ASN A 55 -8.55 2.65 3.16
C ASN A 55 -9.64 3.30 4.04
N TYR A 56 -9.22 3.81 5.21
CA TYR A 56 -10.08 4.50 6.17
C TYR A 56 -11.22 3.62 6.74
N THR A 57 -11.05 2.30 6.69
CA THR A 57 -11.96 1.38 7.38
C THR A 57 -11.52 1.21 8.83
N GLU A 58 -12.45 0.97 9.74
CA GLU A 58 -12.13 0.61 11.14
C GLU A 58 -12.11 -0.91 11.33
N SER A 59 -11.99 -1.67 10.24
CA SER A 59 -11.82 -3.12 10.27
C SER A 59 -10.34 -3.47 10.37
N TYR A 60 -9.92 -4.03 11.48
CA TYR A 60 -8.54 -4.39 11.75
C TYR A 60 -8.26 -5.85 11.41
N THR A 61 -7.16 -6.05 10.71
CA THR A 61 -6.60 -7.38 10.40
C THR A 61 -5.33 -7.57 11.22
N THR A 62 -5.17 -8.73 11.84
CA THR A 62 -3.95 -9.06 12.58
C THR A 62 -2.79 -9.26 11.60
N ALA A 63 -1.67 -8.59 11.87
CA ALA A 63 -0.49 -8.65 11.00
C ALA A 63 0.28 -9.98 11.17
N GLY A 64 0.22 -10.61 12.33
CA GLY A 64 0.94 -11.86 12.60
C GLY A 64 0.64 -12.37 14.00
N SER A 65 1.42 -13.30 14.49
CA SER A 65 1.35 -13.72 15.90
C SER A 65 1.76 -12.56 16.81
N ALA A 66 1.31 -12.61 18.06
CA ALA A 66 1.79 -11.68 19.07
C ALA A 66 3.31 -11.82 19.26
N ILE A 67 4.01 -10.69 19.33
CA ILE A 67 5.45 -10.64 19.62
C ILE A 67 5.62 -10.90 21.11
N THR A 68 6.51 -11.82 21.47
CA THR A 68 6.73 -12.27 22.86
C THR A 68 8.20 -12.20 23.29
N SER A 69 9.08 -11.64 22.46
CA SER A 69 10.52 -11.54 22.74
C SER A 69 11.09 -10.23 22.22
N ASN A 70 12.18 -9.78 22.84
CA ASN A 70 12.93 -8.60 22.40
C ASN A 70 13.49 -8.80 21.00
N GLY A 71 13.59 -7.72 20.25
CA GLY A 71 14.19 -7.65 18.93
C GLY A 71 13.26 -7.14 17.84
N THR A 72 13.56 -7.50 16.62
CA THR A 72 12.79 -7.08 15.44
C THR A 72 11.94 -8.23 14.94
N ASP A 73 10.64 -8.03 14.90
CA ASP A 73 9.70 -8.91 14.20
C ASP A 73 9.36 -8.35 12.82
N ILE A 74 9.21 -9.24 11.83
CA ILE A 74 8.94 -8.87 10.45
C ILE A 74 7.69 -9.57 9.95
N TYR A 75 6.66 -8.79 9.70
CA TYR A 75 5.46 -9.26 9.02
C TYR A 75 5.55 -8.96 7.51
N THR A 76 5.19 -9.95 6.69
CA THR A 76 5.17 -9.82 5.23
C THR A 76 3.73 -9.82 4.73
N PHE A 77 3.32 -8.74 4.09
CA PHE A 77 1.96 -8.56 3.59
C PHE A 77 1.66 -9.46 2.38
N GLY A 78 0.45 -10.04 2.37
CA GLY A 78 -0.06 -10.79 1.23
C GLY A 78 0.85 -11.94 0.79
N SER A 79 1.50 -12.66 1.72
CA SER A 79 2.44 -13.74 1.42
C SER A 79 3.52 -13.33 0.39
N SER A 80 4.07 -12.14 0.53
CA SER A 80 5.07 -11.49 -0.34
C SER A 80 4.50 -10.78 -1.59
N ALA A 81 3.23 -10.94 -1.92
CA ALA A 81 2.60 -10.21 -3.01
C ALA A 81 2.30 -8.74 -2.65
N GLY A 82 2.24 -8.45 -1.34
CA GLY A 82 1.85 -7.16 -0.81
C GLY A 82 0.34 -7.01 -0.64
N THR A 83 -0.05 -6.05 0.18
CA THR A 83 -1.46 -5.68 0.39
C THR A 83 -1.72 -4.29 -0.15
N ALA A 84 -2.72 -4.14 -1.01
CA ALA A 84 -3.07 -2.86 -1.61
C ALA A 84 -3.69 -1.92 -0.58
N PHE A 85 -3.28 -0.64 -0.59
CA PHE A 85 -3.84 0.40 0.26
C PHE A 85 -3.71 1.78 -0.38
N ARG A 86 -4.60 2.70 -0.05
CA ARG A 86 -4.47 4.15 -0.27
C ARG A 86 -4.01 4.85 0.99
N ALA A 87 -4.60 4.46 2.10
CA ALA A 87 -4.15 4.82 3.45
C ALA A 87 -4.09 3.56 4.31
N ILE A 88 -3.15 3.51 5.25
CA ILE A 88 -2.97 2.41 6.20
C ILE A 88 -2.78 2.98 7.61
N LYS A 89 -3.33 2.30 8.59
CA LYS A 89 -3.21 2.63 10.01
C LYS A 89 -2.86 1.36 10.78
N PHE A 90 -2.07 1.50 11.82
CA PHE A 90 -1.68 0.40 12.69
C PHE A 90 -2.29 0.57 14.07
N ARG A 91 -2.66 -0.56 14.67
CA ARG A 91 -3.05 -0.68 16.06
C ARG A 91 -2.10 -1.63 16.76
N LEU A 92 -1.54 -1.19 17.86
CA LEU A 92 -0.67 -1.96 18.73
C LEU A 92 -1.44 -2.22 20.03
N THR A 93 -1.63 -3.47 20.36
CA THR A 93 -2.16 -3.88 21.67
C THR A 93 -1.01 -4.42 22.48
N LEU A 94 -0.66 -3.68 23.52
CA LEU A 94 0.37 -4.04 24.48
C LEU A 94 -0.30 -4.71 25.66
N ALA A 95 0.21 -5.85 26.09
CA ALA A 95 -0.29 -6.54 27.27
C ALA A 95 0.88 -6.97 28.17
N ARG A 96 0.68 -6.80 29.48
CA ARG A 96 1.59 -7.31 30.48
C ARG A 96 1.06 -8.60 31.09
N ASN A 97 1.90 -9.30 31.81
CA ASN A 97 1.49 -10.45 32.60
C ASN A 97 0.53 -10.03 33.72
N THR A 98 -0.57 -10.75 33.82
CA THR A 98 -1.56 -10.57 34.88
C THR A 98 -1.50 -11.69 35.93
N ALA A 99 -0.63 -12.71 35.76
CA ALA A 99 -0.68 -13.93 36.54
C ALA A 99 -0.05 -13.83 37.93
N THR A 100 0.74 -12.77 38.18
CA THR A 100 1.43 -12.61 39.46
C THR A 100 1.14 -11.27 40.12
N THR A 101 0.44 -11.34 41.23
CA THR A 101 0.17 -10.18 42.10
C THR A 101 1.32 -9.87 43.05
N THR A 102 2.42 -10.61 42.99
CA THR A 102 3.50 -10.55 43.97
C THR A 102 4.85 -10.50 43.29
N GLY A 103 5.27 -9.31 42.83
CA GLY A 103 6.62 -9.18 42.30
C GLY A 103 6.84 -7.88 41.54
N LEU A 104 8.05 -7.73 41.01
CA LEU A 104 8.46 -6.58 40.17
C LEU A 104 7.77 -6.57 38.81
N GLU A 105 7.16 -7.67 38.40
CA GLU A 105 6.51 -7.87 37.08
C GLU A 105 5.33 -6.93 36.81
N LYS A 106 4.68 -6.41 37.86
CA LYS A 106 3.64 -5.39 37.70
C LYS A 106 4.16 -4.04 37.17
N PHE A 107 5.48 -3.86 37.22
CA PHE A 107 6.18 -2.67 36.72
C PHE A 107 6.78 -2.87 35.35
N ASP A 108 6.66 -4.07 34.76
CA ASP A 108 7.15 -4.37 33.43
C ASP A 108 6.08 -4.05 32.39
N SER A 109 6.48 -3.43 31.30
CA SER A 109 5.64 -3.11 30.17
C SER A 109 6.45 -3.27 28.90
N PRO A 110 5.88 -3.83 27.83
CA PRO A 110 6.56 -3.90 26.56
C PRO A 110 6.78 -2.50 25.99
N ASP A 111 7.97 -2.25 25.47
CA ASP A 111 8.33 -1.01 24.77
C ASP A 111 8.37 -1.26 23.26
N VAL A 112 7.59 -0.50 22.49
CA VAL A 112 7.67 -0.48 21.03
C VAL A 112 8.62 0.64 20.62
N VAL A 113 9.82 0.28 20.20
CA VAL A 113 10.88 1.23 19.84
C VAL A 113 10.64 1.83 18.46
N SER A 114 10.25 0.99 17.50
CA SER A 114 9.99 1.46 16.13
C SER A 114 8.95 0.61 15.41
N LEU A 115 8.25 1.26 14.48
CA LEU A 115 7.34 0.65 13.54
C LEU A 115 7.68 1.16 12.14
N THR A 116 8.24 0.30 11.29
CA THR A 116 8.71 0.68 9.96
C THR A 116 7.94 -0.04 8.89
N LEU A 117 7.22 0.70 8.05
CA LEU A 117 6.49 0.18 6.90
C LEU A 117 7.33 0.27 5.63
N GLU A 118 7.60 -0.86 5.00
CA GLU A 118 8.15 -0.95 3.65
C GLU A 118 7.00 -1.03 2.65
N TRP A 119 6.96 -0.12 1.72
CA TRP A 119 5.89 -0.02 0.73
C TRP A 119 6.39 0.47 -0.63
N ARG A 120 5.58 0.28 -1.66
CA ARG A 120 5.82 0.85 -2.99
C ARG A 120 4.53 1.40 -3.59
N LYS A 121 4.67 2.37 -4.50
CA LYS A 121 3.55 2.84 -5.33
C LYS A 121 3.12 1.71 -6.27
N LYS A 122 1.81 1.45 -6.31
CA LYS A 122 1.24 0.54 -7.30
C LYS A 122 1.01 1.34 -8.58
N LEU A 123 1.87 1.15 -9.56
CA LEU A 123 1.68 1.76 -10.86
C LEU A 123 0.45 1.15 -11.53
N PRO A 124 -0.42 1.95 -12.13
CA PRO A 124 -1.50 1.41 -12.95
C PRO A 124 -0.90 0.59 -14.09
N ALA A 125 -1.57 -0.49 -14.45
CA ALA A 125 -1.19 -1.27 -15.62
C ALA A 125 -1.28 -0.34 -16.86
N LYS A 126 -0.15 -0.21 -17.57
CA LYS A 126 -0.13 0.44 -18.88
C LYS A 126 -0.16 -0.64 -19.94
N TRP A 127 -1.14 -0.57 -20.79
CA TRP A 127 -1.20 -1.41 -21.98
C TRP A 127 -0.54 -0.64 -23.12
N GLY A 128 0.42 -1.26 -23.77
CA GLY A 128 1.04 -0.76 -24.99
C GLY A 128 0.61 -1.63 -26.17
N HIS A 129 0.23 -1.02 -27.26
CA HIS A 129 -0.08 -1.71 -28.51
C HIS A 129 0.73 -1.07 -29.62
N THR A 130 1.28 -1.92 -30.48
CA THR A 130 1.84 -1.49 -31.76
C THR A 130 0.78 -1.73 -32.83
N VAL A 131 0.46 -0.71 -33.59
CA VAL A 131 -0.54 -0.77 -34.65
C VAL A 131 0.15 -0.43 -35.96
N GLU A 132 -0.02 -1.27 -36.95
CA GLU A 132 0.39 -0.99 -38.32
C GLU A 132 -0.75 -0.29 -39.05
N VAL A 133 -0.47 0.87 -39.63
CA VAL A 133 -1.46 1.70 -40.33
C VAL A 133 -1.04 1.87 -41.78
N ASP A 134 -1.87 1.44 -42.72
CA ASP A 134 -1.67 1.75 -44.14
C ASP A 134 -2.08 3.21 -44.44
N LEU A 135 -1.10 4.01 -44.76
CA LEU A 135 -1.28 5.42 -45.12
C LEU A 135 -1.18 5.67 -46.63
N ASN A 136 -1.14 4.61 -47.45
CA ASN A 136 -0.97 4.78 -48.89
C ASN A 136 -2.30 5.01 -49.64
N ASN A 137 -3.41 4.66 -48.96
CA ASN A 137 -4.73 4.75 -49.57
C ASN A 137 -5.58 5.84 -48.93
N GLU A 138 -6.51 6.39 -49.69
CA GLU A 138 -7.53 7.29 -49.18
C GLU A 138 -8.46 6.58 -48.22
N TYR A 139 -8.76 7.21 -47.08
CA TYR A 139 -9.69 6.67 -46.10
C TYR A 139 -10.67 7.73 -45.62
N LYS A 140 -11.97 7.46 -45.74
CA LYS A 140 -13.06 8.35 -45.32
C LYS A 140 -12.92 9.79 -45.90
N GLY A 141 -12.52 9.88 -47.17
CA GLY A 141 -12.36 11.19 -47.84
C GLY A 141 -11.11 11.99 -47.47
N LYS A 142 -10.18 11.36 -46.73
CA LYS A 142 -8.89 11.96 -46.39
C LYS A 142 -7.78 11.36 -47.25
N SER A 143 -7.01 12.22 -47.88
CA SER A 143 -5.86 11.81 -48.66
C SER A 143 -4.74 11.21 -47.80
N PRO A 144 -3.83 10.39 -48.37
CA PRO A 144 -2.66 9.85 -47.67
C PRO A 144 -1.84 10.92 -46.93
N LYS A 145 -1.70 12.10 -47.55
CA LYS A 145 -1.00 13.23 -46.94
C LYS A 145 -1.68 13.74 -45.66
N GLU A 146 -3.02 13.84 -45.69
CA GLU A 146 -3.80 14.28 -44.52
C GLU A 146 -3.80 13.22 -43.40
N LEU A 147 -3.87 11.94 -43.78
CA LEU A 147 -3.77 10.84 -42.79
C LEU A 147 -2.42 10.87 -42.05
N ARG A 148 -1.32 11.06 -42.80
CA ARG A 148 0.02 11.20 -42.22
C ARG A 148 0.13 12.45 -41.35
N SER A 149 -0.41 13.58 -41.76
CA SER A 149 -0.43 14.80 -40.95
C SER A 149 -1.20 14.62 -39.63
N ASN A 150 -2.35 13.95 -39.71
CA ASN A 150 -3.13 13.63 -38.49
C ASN A 150 -2.38 12.72 -37.52
N LEU A 151 -1.65 11.73 -38.05
CA LEU A 151 -0.84 10.85 -37.21
C LEU A 151 0.29 11.60 -36.49
N ILE A 152 0.98 12.48 -37.22
CA ILE A 152 2.03 13.37 -36.64
C ILE A 152 1.42 14.26 -35.54
N SER A 153 0.29 14.90 -35.85
CA SER A 153 -0.41 15.73 -34.84
C SER A 153 -0.84 14.94 -33.59
N SER A 154 -1.15 13.66 -33.77
CA SER A 154 -1.48 12.79 -32.61
C SER A 154 -0.25 12.48 -31.75
N ILE A 155 0.95 12.35 -32.34
CA ILE A 155 2.22 12.16 -31.63
C ILE A 155 2.63 13.44 -30.89
N GLU A 156 2.42 14.60 -31.52
CA GLU A 156 2.76 15.92 -30.96
C GLU A 156 1.72 16.41 -29.93
N SER A 157 0.62 15.70 -29.76
CA SER A 157 -0.43 16.08 -28.82
C SER A 157 0.07 16.06 -27.38
N THR A 158 -0.18 17.13 -26.64
CA THR A 158 0.08 17.23 -25.21
C THR A 158 -1.03 16.59 -24.36
N THR A 159 -2.10 16.12 -24.97
CA THR A 159 -3.24 15.46 -24.33
C THR A 159 -3.44 14.07 -24.92
N LEU A 160 -4.12 13.22 -24.16
CA LEU A 160 -4.49 11.90 -24.66
C LEU A 160 -5.38 12.01 -25.89
N VAL A 161 -5.11 11.19 -26.89
CA VAL A 161 -5.87 11.13 -28.15
C VAL A 161 -6.91 10.01 -28.03
N GLU A 162 -8.13 10.27 -28.50
CA GLU A 162 -9.15 9.24 -28.55
C GLU A 162 -8.82 8.22 -29.66
N PHE A 163 -8.70 6.98 -29.27
CA PHE A 163 -8.47 5.84 -30.15
C PHE A 163 -9.69 4.93 -30.15
N THR A 164 -10.33 4.82 -31.30
CA THR A 164 -11.49 3.96 -31.49
C THR A 164 -11.07 2.62 -32.03
N PHE A 165 -11.32 1.57 -31.29
CA PHE A 165 -11.02 0.19 -31.69
C PHE A 165 -12.32 -0.58 -31.91
N ARG A 166 -12.35 -1.38 -32.98
CA ARG A 166 -13.44 -2.31 -33.24
C ARG A 166 -12.98 -3.72 -32.87
N ASP A 167 -13.65 -4.33 -31.90
CA ASP A 167 -13.33 -5.68 -31.48
C ASP A 167 -13.86 -6.74 -32.46
N ASP A 168 -13.41 -7.99 -32.30
CA ASP A 168 -13.77 -9.11 -33.18
C ASP A 168 -15.28 -9.46 -33.12
N SER A 169 -15.98 -9.01 -32.08
CA SER A 169 -17.42 -9.16 -31.95
C SER A 169 -18.21 -8.05 -32.64
N GLY A 170 -17.49 -7.09 -33.26
CA GLY A 170 -18.06 -5.95 -33.95
C GLY A 170 -18.42 -4.77 -33.02
N GLY A 171 -18.13 -4.89 -31.74
CA GLY A 171 -18.27 -3.80 -30.76
C GLY A 171 -17.23 -2.70 -31.00
N THR A 172 -17.64 -1.45 -30.78
CA THR A 172 -16.71 -0.29 -30.82
C THR A 172 -16.37 0.12 -29.42
N ARG A 173 -15.07 0.27 -29.13
CA ARG A 173 -14.57 0.75 -27.85
C ARG A 173 -13.66 1.96 -28.07
N ASN A 174 -13.84 2.99 -27.27
CA ASN A 174 -13.02 4.18 -27.31
C ASN A 174 -12.04 4.15 -26.11
N TYR A 175 -10.78 4.40 -26.41
CA TYR A 175 -9.71 4.52 -25.43
C TYR A 175 -9.05 5.87 -25.58
N TYR A 176 -8.58 6.43 -24.50
CA TYR A 176 -7.71 7.59 -24.52
C TYR A 176 -6.27 7.11 -24.41
N VAL A 177 -5.48 7.35 -25.41
CA VAL A 177 -4.11 6.83 -25.57
C VAL A 177 -3.10 7.95 -25.72
N ASP A 178 -1.89 7.67 -25.29
CA ASP A 178 -0.71 8.48 -25.58
C ASP A 178 0.02 7.82 -26.75
N VAL A 179 0.15 8.54 -27.87
CA VAL A 179 0.85 8.06 -29.06
C VAL A 179 2.32 8.41 -28.94
N VAL A 180 3.14 7.42 -28.56
CA VAL A 180 4.53 7.63 -28.15
C VAL A 180 5.46 7.83 -29.35
N SER A 181 5.25 7.09 -30.44
CA SER A 181 6.07 7.19 -31.65
C SER A 181 5.37 6.58 -32.86
N ALA A 182 5.74 6.99 -34.05
CA ALA A 182 5.46 6.31 -35.32
C ALA A 182 6.76 6.17 -36.11
N SER A 183 6.98 5.00 -36.69
CA SER A 183 8.08 4.69 -37.60
C SER A 183 7.52 4.15 -38.88
N GLY A 184 8.08 4.56 -40.02
CA GLY A 184 7.69 4.09 -41.35
C GLY A 184 8.78 4.38 -42.34
#